data_2a7d7a06929085f43ea38eeb4d5d12a0
#
_entry.id   2a7d7a06929085f43ea38eeb4d5d12a0
#
_cell.length_a   1.000
_cell.length_b   1.000
_cell.length_c   1.000
_cell.angle_alpha   90.00
_cell.angle_beta   90.00
_cell.angle_gamma   90.00
#
_symmetry.space_group_name_H-M   'P 1'
#
loop_
_entity.id
_entity.type
_entity.pdbx_description
1 polymer ?
#
loop_
_entity_poly.entity_id
_entity_poly.type
_entity_poly.pdbx_seq_one_letter_code
_entity_poly.pdbx_strand_id
1 'polypeptide(L)'
;AIHPELGTMEDVEEMIAAFGEHSIGVMFDMVLNHVSTEHEWFRQAQAGEREYWDYFYLRPGRVQPDGTVVPPTNWESKFGGSAWEPFTDTAGEVYRDESGAPLYYLHLYDVTQADLNWYNPAVREELYKVVNFWYDKGVRGFRFDVINVIGKSEELEDAPAGVVDKTLYTDTPIVHT
;
A
#
# COMPACT_ATOMS: atom_id res chain seq x y z
N ALA A 1 4.15 -1.02 16.61
CA ALA A 1 4.42 -0.10 17.74
C ALA A 1 3.24 0.85 17.92
N ILE A 2 3.06 1.40 19.13
CA ILE A 2 2.09 2.46 19.41
C ILE A 2 2.76 3.80 19.16
N HIS A 3 2.01 4.76 18.59
CA HIS A 3 2.53 6.11 18.42
C HIS A 3 2.76 6.74 19.81
N PRO A 4 3.93 7.37 20.06
CA PRO A 4 4.30 7.87 21.39
C PRO A 4 3.29 8.86 22.02
N GLU A 5 2.55 9.62 21.18
CA GLU A 5 1.51 10.54 21.64
C GLU A 5 0.25 9.81 22.16
N LEU A 6 0.05 8.55 21.81
CA LEU A 6 -1.09 7.73 22.20
C LEU A 6 -0.80 6.83 23.41
N GLY A 7 0.48 6.72 23.80
CA GLY A 7 0.90 5.90 24.92
C GLY A 7 1.87 4.78 24.55
N THR A 8 1.92 3.77 25.39
CA THR A 8 2.82 2.62 25.28
C THR A 8 2.05 1.34 24.93
N MET A 9 2.77 0.25 24.71
CA MET A 9 2.14 -1.08 24.56
C MET A 9 1.45 -1.53 25.83
N GLU A 10 2.05 -1.23 26.98
CA GLU A 10 1.48 -1.53 28.29
C GLU A 10 0.14 -0.82 28.51
N ASP A 11 0.03 0.46 28.12
CA ASP A 11 -1.23 1.22 28.19
C ASP A 11 -2.34 0.56 27.35
N VAL A 12 -2.00 0.07 26.15
CA VAL A 12 -2.96 -0.62 25.27
C VAL A 12 -3.38 -1.98 25.85
N GLU A 13 -2.45 -2.74 26.41
CA GLU A 13 -2.75 -4.02 27.05
C GLU A 13 -3.62 -3.83 28.29
N GLU A 14 -3.34 -2.81 29.11
CA GLU A 14 -4.17 -2.44 30.26
C GLU A 14 -5.58 -2.00 29.83
N MET A 15 -5.69 -1.19 28.78
CA MET A 15 -6.98 -0.79 28.21
C MET A 15 -7.79 -2.00 27.72
N ILE A 16 -7.17 -2.93 27.00
CA ILE A 16 -7.84 -4.15 26.51
C ILE A 16 -8.34 -4.99 27.70
N ALA A 17 -7.52 -5.16 28.73
CA ALA A 17 -7.87 -5.92 29.93
C ALA A 17 -9.04 -5.27 30.67
N ALA A 18 -8.97 -3.96 30.93
CA ALA A 18 -10.01 -3.20 31.63
C ALA A 18 -11.37 -3.26 30.89
N PHE A 19 -11.37 -3.12 29.55
CA PHE A 19 -12.60 -3.30 28.77
C PHE A 19 -13.13 -4.74 28.85
N GLY A 20 -12.24 -5.72 28.87
CA GLY A 20 -12.60 -7.13 29.01
C GLY A 20 -13.33 -7.44 30.33
N GLU A 21 -12.93 -6.83 31.45
CA GLU A 21 -13.62 -6.93 32.75
C GLU A 21 -15.07 -6.47 32.68
N HIS A 22 -15.38 -5.56 31.77
CA HIS A 22 -16.76 -5.06 31.53
C HIS A 22 -17.46 -5.76 30.35
N SER A 23 -16.91 -6.88 29.86
CA SER A 23 -17.43 -7.60 28.69
C SER A 23 -17.46 -6.76 27.40
N ILE A 24 -16.55 -5.81 27.28
CA ILE A 24 -16.37 -4.97 26.08
C ILE A 24 -15.19 -5.50 25.28
N GLY A 25 -15.44 -5.92 24.04
CA GLY A 25 -14.39 -6.32 23.10
C GLY A 25 -13.79 -5.10 22.39
N VAL A 26 -12.47 -5.08 22.25
CA VAL A 26 -11.77 -4.06 21.48
C VAL A 26 -11.68 -4.47 20.01
N MET A 27 -12.00 -3.56 19.11
CA MET A 27 -11.85 -3.71 17.67
C MET A 27 -10.83 -2.71 17.15
N PHE A 28 -9.88 -3.18 16.32
CA PHE A 28 -8.91 -2.31 15.67
C PHE A 28 -9.23 -2.12 14.19
N ASP A 29 -8.98 -0.91 13.71
CA ASP A 29 -9.01 -0.58 12.30
C ASP A 29 -7.66 -0.95 11.67
N MET A 30 -7.71 -1.71 10.58
CA MET A 30 -6.55 -2.25 9.88
C MET A 30 -6.53 -1.76 8.45
N VAL A 31 -5.56 -0.90 8.13
CA VAL A 31 -5.31 -0.44 6.76
C VAL A 31 -4.20 -1.30 6.17
N LEU A 32 -4.56 -2.27 5.33
CA LEU A 32 -3.63 -3.25 4.79
C LEU A 32 -3.34 -3.04 3.29
N ASN A 33 -3.93 -2.02 2.68
CA ASN A 33 -3.71 -1.71 1.26
C ASN A 33 -2.35 -1.06 1.01
N HIS A 34 -1.91 -0.20 1.90
CA HIS A 34 -0.72 0.64 1.72
C HIS A 34 0.00 0.86 3.04
N VAL A 35 1.22 1.32 2.93
CA VAL A 35 2.01 1.84 4.06
C VAL A 35 2.50 3.24 3.73
N SER A 36 2.87 4.00 4.78
CA SER A 36 3.53 5.30 4.59
C SER A 36 4.85 5.13 3.82
N THR A 37 5.20 6.11 2.98
CA THR A 37 6.52 6.19 2.36
C THR A 37 7.65 6.35 3.39
N GLU A 38 7.30 6.68 4.65
CA GLU A 38 8.22 6.67 5.79
C GLU A 38 8.38 5.29 6.43
N HIS A 39 7.56 4.29 6.04
CA HIS A 39 7.64 2.93 6.56
C HIS A 39 8.99 2.29 6.20
N GLU A 40 9.52 1.48 7.10
CA GLU A 40 10.82 0.83 6.93
C GLU A 40 10.94 0.07 5.60
N TRP A 41 9.90 -0.64 5.18
CA TRP A 41 9.92 -1.38 3.91
C TRP A 41 10.12 -0.47 2.69
N PHE A 42 9.44 0.69 2.66
CA PHE A 42 9.58 1.62 1.55
C PHE A 42 10.95 2.31 1.57
N ARG A 43 11.44 2.66 2.75
CA ARG A 43 12.78 3.23 2.91
C ARG A 43 13.89 2.24 2.53
N GLN A 44 13.75 0.95 2.86
CA GLN A 44 14.68 -0.09 2.42
C GLN A 44 14.64 -0.26 0.89
N ALA A 45 13.43 -0.22 0.30
CA ALA A 45 13.29 -0.22 -1.15
C ALA A 45 14.01 0.98 -1.80
N GLN A 46 13.85 2.19 -1.25
CA GLN A 46 14.56 3.40 -1.69
C GLN A 46 16.08 3.32 -1.47
N ALA A 47 16.54 2.61 -0.45
CA ALA A 47 17.97 2.35 -0.24
C ALA A 47 18.57 1.33 -1.23
N GLY A 48 17.74 0.73 -2.09
CA GLY A 48 18.18 -0.20 -3.13
C GLY A 48 18.11 -1.67 -2.72
N GLU A 49 17.53 -1.99 -1.55
CA GLU A 49 17.34 -3.35 -1.09
C GLU A 49 16.27 -4.04 -1.95
N ARG A 50 16.72 -4.88 -2.88
CA ARG A 50 15.88 -5.47 -3.94
C ARG A 50 14.75 -6.36 -3.43
N GLU A 51 14.89 -7.01 -2.28
CA GLU A 51 13.84 -7.83 -1.68
C GLU A 51 12.59 -7.01 -1.34
N TYR A 52 12.75 -5.71 -1.00
CA TYR A 52 11.65 -4.81 -0.71
C TYR A 52 11.01 -4.18 -1.95
N TRP A 53 11.64 -4.28 -3.11
CA TRP A 53 11.06 -3.77 -4.35
C TRP A 53 9.76 -4.50 -4.70
N ASP A 54 9.72 -5.81 -4.49
CA ASP A 54 8.56 -6.65 -4.74
C ASP A 54 7.44 -6.49 -3.69
N TYR A 55 7.69 -5.72 -2.62
CA TYR A 55 6.66 -5.37 -1.65
C TYR A 55 5.69 -4.32 -2.18
N PHE A 56 6.07 -3.61 -3.23
CA PHE A 56 5.32 -2.53 -3.84
C PHE A 56 5.07 -2.80 -5.32
N TYR A 57 4.08 -2.14 -5.89
CA TYR A 57 3.87 -2.15 -7.33
C TYR A 57 4.84 -1.15 -7.97
N LEU A 58 6.05 -1.59 -8.31
CA LEU A 58 7.03 -0.82 -9.07
C LEU A 58 6.93 -1.19 -10.54
N ARG A 59 6.71 -0.21 -11.42
CA ARG A 59 6.57 -0.42 -12.87
C ARG A 59 7.31 0.67 -13.65
N PRO A 60 7.91 0.34 -14.80
CA PRO A 60 8.52 1.33 -15.67
C PRO A 60 7.44 2.21 -16.31
N GLY A 61 7.76 3.49 -16.47
CA GLY A 61 6.97 4.39 -17.29
C GLY A 61 6.99 3.98 -18.76
N ARG A 62 5.97 4.39 -19.50
CA ARG A 62 5.85 4.09 -20.94
C ARG A 62 6.45 5.23 -21.76
N VAL A 63 7.41 4.89 -22.62
CA VAL A 63 8.00 5.83 -23.57
C VAL A 63 7.09 5.96 -24.78
N GLN A 64 6.64 7.18 -25.07
CA GLN A 64 5.80 7.49 -26.22
C GLN A 64 6.65 7.64 -27.49
N PRO A 65 6.05 7.57 -28.71
CA PRO A 65 6.78 7.75 -29.97
C PRO A 65 7.51 9.08 -30.12
N ASP A 66 7.06 10.11 -29.40
CA ASP A 66 7.70 11.43 -29.36
C ASP A 66 8.83 11.55 -28.33
N GLY A 67 9.13 10.46 -27.61
CA GLY A 67 10.15 10.39 -26.58
C GLY A 67 9.69 10.84 -25.19
N THR A 68 8.46 11.29 -25.06
CA THR A 68 7.91 11.61 -23.73
C THR A 68 7.67 10.34 -22.91
N VAL A 69 7.77 10.45 -21.58
CA VAL A 69 7.50 9.34 -20.67
C VAL A 69 6.21 9.65 -19.92
N VAL A 70 5.31 8.68 -19.94
CA VAL A 70 4.05 8.73 -19.19
C VAL A 70 4.03 7.63 -18.12
N PRO A 71 3.17 7.75 -17.08
CA PRO A 71 3.04 6.71 -16.07
C PRO A 71 2.70 5.33 -16.64
N PRO A 72 2.93 4.24 -15.87
CA PRO A 72 2.68 2.85 -16.29
C PRO A 72 1.25 2.60 -16.78
N THR A 73 0.26 3.20 -16.12
CA THR A 73 -1.16 3.16 -16.55
C THR A 73 -1.78 4.54 -16.46
N ASN A 74 -3.00 4.66 -16.97
CA ASN A 74 -3.81 5.89 -16.90
C ASN A 74 -4.64 6.01 -15.62
N TRP A 75 -4.30 5.23 -14.56
CA TRP A 75 -5.04 5.25 -13.32
C TRP A 75 -4.89 6.57 -12.57
N GLU A 76 -5.97 6.95 -11.88
CA GLU A 76 -6.03 8.15 -11.08
C GLU A 76 -6.13 7.82 -9.59
N SER A 77 -5.48 8.62 -8.77
CA SER A 77 -5.60 8.54 -7.31
C SER A 77 -7.02 8.90 -6.86
N LYS A 78 -7.48 8.32 -5.76
CA LYS A 78 -8.74 8.67 -5.09
C LYS A 78 -8.78 10.14 -4.66
N PHE A 79 -7.62 10.76 -4.51
CA PHE A 79 -7.48 12.18 -4.14
C PHE A 79 -7.19 13.08 -5.35
N GLY A 80 -7.21 12.51 -6.56
CA GLY A 80 -6.98 13.20 -7.82
C GLY A 80 -5.54 13.12 -8.30
N GLY A 81 -5.35 13.33 -9.60
CA GLY A 81 -4.06 13.20 -10.26
C GLY A 81 -3.70 11.74 -10.58
N SER A 82 -2.48 11.53 -11.06
CA SER A 82 -1.98 10.18 -11.36
C SER A 82 -1.93 9.32 -10.10
N ALA A 83 -2.23 8.02 -10.23
CA ALA A 83 -1.99 7.04 -9.17
C ALA A 83 -0.53 6.54 -9.14
N TRP A 84 0.34 7.12 -9.94
CA TRP A 84 1.74 6.74 -10.07
C TRP A 84 2.65 7.92 -9.82
N GLU A 85 3.66 7.73 -8.96
CA GLU A 85 4.70 8.71 -8.66
C GLU A 85 6.08 8.13 -8.97
N PRO A 86 7.05 8.93 -9.48
CA PRO A 86 8.40 8.45 -9.70
C PRO A 86 9.02 7.83 -8.45
N PHE A 87 9.57 6.62 -8.60
CA PHE A 87 10.25 5.94 -7.50
C PHE A 87 11.71 6.38 -7.43
N THR A 88 12.08 7.00 -6.33
CA THR A 88 13.41 7.60 -6.13
C THR A 88 14.21 6.83 -5.09
N ASP A 89 15.54 6.95 -5.19
CA ASP A 89 16.44 6.56 -4.12
C ASP A 89 16.43 7.57 -2.95
N THR A 90 17.26 7.32 -1.96
CA THR A 90 17.40 8.19 -0.77
C THR A 90 18.03 9.55 -1.06
N ALA A 91 18.64 9.74 -2.22
CA ALA A 91 19.17 11.02 -2.69
C ALA A 91 18.17 11.81 -3.55
N GLY A 92 17.02 11.21 -3.87
CA GLY A 92 15.98 11.79 -4.74
C GLY A 92 16.20 11.51 -6.22
N GLU A 93 17.14 10.65 -6.59
CA GLU A 93 17.38 10.25 -7.98
C GLU A 93 16.41 9.14 -8.39
N VAL A 94 15.75 9.31 -9.54
CA VAL A 94 14.74 8.36 -10.05
C VAL A 94 15.41 7.05 -10.47
N TYR A 95 14.95 5.95 -9.90
CA TYR A 95 15.34 4.62 -10.35
C TYR A 95 14.87 4.35 -11.79
N ARG A 96 15.68 3.61 -12.52
CA ARG A 96 15.39 3.24 -13.91
C ARG A 96 15.51 1.74 -14.11
N ASP A 97 14.73 1.23 -15.05
CA ASP A 97 14.85 -0.16 -15.50
C ASP A 97 16.04 -0.35 -16.45
N GLU A 98 16.21 -1.57 -16.96
CA GLU A 98 17.29 -1.91 -17.88
C GLU A 98 17.21 -1.17 -19.24
N SER A 99 16.03 -0.69 -19.62
CA SER A 99 15.83 0.13 -20.83
C SER A 99 16.15 1.61 -20.62
N GLY A 100 16.35 2.03 -19.36
CA GLY A 100 16.52 3.42 -18.97
C GLY A 100 15.20 4.14 -18.68
N ALA A 101 14.05 3.44 -18.72
CA ALA A 101 12.77 4.04 -18.37
C ALA A 101 12.67 4.27 -16.85
N PRO A 102 12.14 5.43 -16.40
CA PRO A 102 11.96 5.71 -14.99
C PRO A 102 10.97 4.73 -14.37
N LEU A 103 11.26 4.28 -13.15
CA LEU A 103 10.34 3.48 -12.35
C LEU A 103 9.37 4.38 -11.59
N TYR A 104 8.15 3.89 -11.45
CA TYR A 104 7.08 4.50 -10.68
C TYR A 104 6.57 3.52 -9.63
N TYR A 105 6.09 4.02 -8.49
CA TYR A 105 5.32 3.25 -7.52
C TYR A 105 3.84 3.64 -7.56
N LEU A 106 2.98 2.68 -7.25
CA LEU A 106 1.53 2.87 -7.20
C LEU A 106 1.12 3.46 -5.86
N HIS A 107 0.21 4.46 -5.89
CA HIS A 107 -0.49 4.99 -4.74
C HIS A 107 -1.96 5.30 -5.10
N LEU A 108 -2.88 4.46 -4.72
CA LEU A 108 -4.31 4.69 -5.00
C LEU A 108 -4.90 5.84 -4.17
N TYR A 109 -4.23 6.23 -3.09
CA TYR A 109 -4.62 7.32 -2.20
C TYR A 109 -3.60 8.45 -2.25
N ASP A 110 -3.03 8.85 -1.13
CA ASP A 110 -2.04 9.91 -1.10
C ASP A 110 -0.68 9.46 -1.64
N VAL A 111 0.07 10.39 -2.22
CA VAL A 111 1.46 10.14 -2.70
C VAL A 111 2.37 9.60 -1.59
N THR A 112 2.08 9.89 -0.34
CA THR A 112 2.81 9.36 0.82
C THR A 112 2.35 7.97 1.28
N GLN A 113 1.42 7.34 0.56
CA GLN A 113 0.79 6.05 0.90
C GLN A 113 1.03 5.02 -0.21
N ALA A 114 2.21 4.39 -0.21
CA ALA A 114 2.60 3.42 -1.24
C ALA A 114 1.79 2.11 -1.12
N ASP A 115 1.16 1.68 -2.21
CA ASP A 115 0.34 0.48 -2.27
C ASP A 115 1.18 -0.80 -2.18
N LEU A 116 0.76 -1.72 -1.31
CA LEU A 116 1.42 -3.00 -1.09
C LEU A 116 1.03 -4.03 -2.15
N ASN A 117 2.02 -4.77 -2.63
CA ASN A 117 1.84 -5.85 -3.58
C ASN A 117 1.35 -7.13 -2.89
N TRP A 118 0.04 -7.33 -2.85
CA TRP A 118 -0.60 -8.50 -2.24
C TRP A 118 -0.35 -9.81 -3.01
N TYR A 119 0.15 -9.77 -4.24
CA TYR A 119 0.61 -10.97 -4.95
C TYR A 119 1.88 -11.54 -4.33
N ASN A 120 2.72 -10.69 -3.70
CA ASN A 120 3.93 -11.14 -3.02
C ASN A 120 3.56 -11.92 -1.73
N PRO A 121 3.92 -13.21 -1.62
CA PRO A 121 3.64 -13.99 -0.41
C PRO A 121 4.34 -13.44 0.84
N ALA A 122 5.52 -12.83 0.71
CA ALA A 122 6.22 -12.22 1.84
C ALA A 122 5.42 -11.06 2.45
N VAL A 123 4.79 -10.22 1.62
CA VAL A 123 3.89 -9.15 2.09
C VAL A 123 2.72 -9.74 2.87
N ARG A 124 2.06 -10.78 2.33
CA ARG A 124 0.94 -11.44 3.02
C ARG A 124 1.35 -12.01 4.38
N GLU A 125 2.49 -12.68 4.45
CA GLU A 125 3.01 -13.24 5.69
C GLU A 125 3.28 -12.16 6.75
N GLU A 126 3.89 -11.03 6.36
CA GLU A 126 4.14 -9.91 7.28
C GLU A 126 2.81 -9.29 7.79
N LEU A 127 1.85 -9.11 6.91
CA LEU A 127 0.54 -8.57 7.30
C LEU A 127 -0.26 -9.55 8.19
N TYR A 128 -0.16 -10.86 7.96
CA TYR A 128 -0.74 -11.87 8.86
C TYR A 128 -0.10 -11.82 10.25
N LYS A 129 1.22 -11.60 10.34
CA LYS A 129 1.90 -11.42 11.63
C LYS A 129 1.35 -10.22 12.40
N VAL A 130 1.05 -9.12 11.70
CA VAL A 130 0.46 -7.91 12.32
C VAL A 130 -0.92 -8.22 12.90
N VAL A 131 -1.79 -8.89 12.14
CA VAL A 131 -3.14 -9.25 12.61
C VAL A 131 -3.06 -10.22 13.79
N ASN A 132 -2.24 -11.27 13.69
CA ASN A 132 -2.05 -12.26 14.74
C ASN A 132 -1.46 -11.63 16.02
N PHE A 133 -0.49 -10.73 15.88
CA PHE A 133 0.08 -9.99 17.00
C PHE A 133 -1.00 -9.29 17.84
N TRP A 134 -1.91 -8.56 17.19
CA TRP A 134 -2.97 -7.86 17.89
C TRP A 134 -4.04 -8.80 18.44
N TYR A 135 -4.34 -9.89 17.73
CA TYR A 135 -5.22 -10.93 18.23
C TYR A 135 -4.68 -11.56 19.53
N ASP A 136 -3.38 -11.90 19.57
CA ASP A 136 -2.71 -12.46 20.74
C ASP A 136 -2.67 -11.48 21.92
N LYS A 137 -2.65 -10.16 21.63
CA LYS A 137 -2.78 -9.09 22.64
C LYS A 137 -4.20 -8.90 23.18
N GLY A 138 -5.17 -9.64 22.67
CA GLY A 138 -6.54 -9.62 23.16
C GLY A 138 -7.53 -8.77 22.37
N VAL A 139 -7.13 -8.20 21.24
CA VAL A 139 -8.06 -7.59 20.28
C VAL A 139 -9.02 -8.66 19.76
N ARG A 140 -10.33 -8.36 19.76
CA ARG A 140 -11.39 -9.34 19.47
C ARG A 140 -12.09 -9.10 18.13
N GLY A 141 -11.80 -8.00 17.47
CA GLY A 141 -12.35 -7.68 16.16
C GLY A 141 -11.39 -6.84 15.35
N PHE A 142 -11.53 -6.94 14.04
CA PHE A 142 -10.77 -6.11 13.08
C PHE A 142 -11.74 -5.53 12.06
N ARG A 143 -11.66 -4.24 11.82
CA ARG A 143 -12.26 -3.60 10.67
C ARG A 143 -11.16 -3.42 9.63
N PHE A 144 -11.30 -4.06 8.50
CA PHE A 144 -10.37 -3.90 7.38
C PHE A 144 -10.83 -2.74 6.51
N ASP A 145 -10.11 -1.62 6.61
CA ASP A 145 -10.39 -0.46 5.77
C ASP A 145 -9.83 -0.67 4.36
N VAL A 146 -10.53 -0.13 3.38
CA VAL A 146 -10.18 -0.16 1.94
C VAL A 146 -9.82 -1.56 1.41
N ILE A 147 -10.40 -2.61 2.03
CA ILE A 147 -10.10 -4.01 1.67
C ILE A 147 -10.49 -4.35 0.23
N ASN A 148 -11.43 -3.59 -0.36
CA ASN A 148 -11.87 -3.73 -1.73
C ASN A 148 -10.81 -3.38 -2.78
N VAL A 149 -9.71 -2.71 -2.39
CA VAL A 149 -8.65 -2.29 -3.32
C VAL A 149 -7.32 -3.00 -3.11
N ILE A 150 -7.21 -3.96 -2.19
CA ILE A 150 -5.96 -4.69 -1.95
C ILE A 150 -5.57 -5.59 -3.12
N GLY A 151 -6.55 -6.23 -3.76
CA GLY A 151 -6.34 -7.01 -4.98
C GLY A 151 -6.41 -6.09 -6.20
N LYS A 152 -5.41 -6.13 -7.04
CA LYS A 152 -5.34 -5.41 -8.30
C LYS A 152 -5.15 -6.41 -9.42
N SER A 153 -5.47 -6.04 -10.67
CA SER A 153 -5.07 -6.88 -11.80
C SER A 153 -3.55 -7.06 -11.79
N GLU A 154 -3.07 -8.27 -11.98
CA GLU A 154 -1.63 -8.56 -12.01
C GLU A 154 -0.93 -7.80 -13.13
N GLU A 155 -1.61 -7.65 -14.27
CA GLU A 155 -1.08 -7.00 -15.46
C GLU A 155 -1.14 -5.47 -15.37
N LEU A 156 -1.91 -4.90 -14.44
CA LEU A 156 -2.08 -3.46 -14.25
C LEU A 156 -2.38 -2.73 -15.57
N GLU A 157 -3.48 -3.12 -16.23
CA GLU A 157 -3.90 -2.56 -17.51
C GLU A 157 -4.51 -1.16 -17.37
N ASP A 158 -4.46 -0.39 -18.46
CA ASP A 158 -5.15 0.88 -18.55
C ASP A 158 -6.66 0.73 -18.33
N ALA A 159 -7.27 1.69 -17.66
CA ALA A 159 -8.72 1.81 -17.64
C ALA A 159 -9.24 1.96 -19.07
N PRO A 160 -10.31 1.24 -19.46
CA PRO A 160 -10.85 1.26 -20.82
C PRO A 160 -11.22 2.68 -21.28
N ALA A 161 -11.16 2.89 -22.60
CA ALA A 161 -11.63 4.13 -23.19
C ALA A 161 -13.10 4.37 -22.85
N GLY A 162 -13.43 5.58 -22.39
CA GLY A 162 -14.80 5.97 -22.02
C GLY A 162 -15.14 5.74 -20.54
N VAL A 163 -14.26 5.17 -19.74
CA VAL A 163 -14.39 5.20 -18.27
C VAL A 163 -14.22 6.64 -17.81
N VAL A 164 -15.28 7.20 -17.22
CA VAL A 164 -15.32 8.60 -16.77
C VAL A 164 -14.57 8.74 -15.44
N ASP A 165 -14.73 7.77 -14.55
CA ASP A 165 -14.11 7.77 -13.23
C ASP A 165 -13.10 6.62 -13.12
N LYS A 166 -11.85 6.93 -13.39
CA LYS A 166 -10.75 5.97 -13.33
C LYS A 166 -10.35 5.60 -11.90
N THR A 167 -10.81 6.39 -10.92
CA THR A 167 -10.61 6.05 -9.50
C THR A 167 -11.52 4.89 -9.10
N LEU A 168 -12.72 4.80 -9.66
CA LEU A 168 -13.65 3.68 -9.46
C LEU A 168 -13.19 2.43 -10.20
N TYR A 169 -12.53 2.58 -11.34
CA TYR A 169 -12.01 1.45 -12.10
C TYR A 169 -11.04 0.60 -11.28
N THR A 170 -10.23 1.22 -10.44
CA THR A 170 -9.27 0.52 -9.57
C THR A 170 -9.95 -0.37 -8.51
N ASP A 171 -11.22 -0.14 -8.18
CA ASP A 171 -12.00 -0.95 -7.25
C ASP A 171 -12.65 -2.17 -7.91
N THR A 172 -12.72 -2.19 -9.23
CA THR A 172 -13.48 -3.20 -10.00
C THR A 172 -12.81 -4.57 -10.12
N PRO A 173 -11.48 -4.70 -10.22
CA PRO A 173 -10.81 -5.98 -10.43
C PRO A 173 -11.01 -7.00 -9.32
N ILE A 174 -11.32 -6.56 -8.11
CA ILE A 174 -11.44 -7.42 -6.92
C ILE A 174 -12.74 -8.22 -6.91
N VAL A 175 -13.77 -7.70 -7.54
CA VAL A 175 -15.13 -8.28 -7.48
C VAL A 175 -15.27 -9.51 -8.38
N HIS A 176 -14.31 -9.79 -9.23
CA HIS A 176 -14.41 -10.78 -10.31
C HIS A 176 -13.35 -11.89 -10.29
N THR A 177 -12.49 -11.93 -9.27
CA THR A 177 -11.56 -13.02 -9.01
C THR A 177 -11.91 -13.77 -7.74
#